data_39ac162321c37689824296d5f8a7f44b
#
_entry.id   39ac162321c37689824296d5f8a7f44b
#
_cell.length_a   1.000
_cell.length_b   1.000
_cell.length_c   1.000
_cell.angle_alpha   90.00
_cell.angle_beta   90.00
_cell.angle_gamma   90.00
#
_symmetry.space_group_name_H-M   'P 1'
#
loop_
_entity.id
_entity.type
_entity.pdbx_description
1 polymer ?
#
loop_
_entity_poly.entity_id
_entity_poly.type
_entity_poly.pdbx_seq_one_letter_code
_entity_poly.pdbx_strand_id
1 'polypeptide(L)'
;MQANSIQRVVIVGGGTAGWMAAALLARALGPQVQIRLVESDEIGVVGVGEATIPSIRLVNQFLGLDEDDLLRATQGTFKLGIEFNDWRRLGDSYMHAFGDIGLPLGLAGFHHYWLRDVQGRTGAAGAGR
;
A
#
# COMPACT_ATOMS: atom_id res chain seq x y z
N MET A 1 36.56 9.63 -17.90
CA MET A 1 35.43 8.85 -18.40
C MET A 1 34.16 9.62 -18.06
N GLN A 2 33.52 10.27 -19.03
CA GLN A 2 32.19 10.84 -18.81
C GLN A 2 31.23 9.67 -18.61
N ALA A 3 30.67 9.54 -17.42
CA ALA A 3 29.63 8.59 -17.17
C ALA A 3 28.43 8.97 -18.08
N ASN A 4 28.00 8.05 -18.94
CA ASN A 4 26.78 8.23 -19.74
C ASN A 4 25.60 8.33 -18.75
N SER A 5 25.21 9.55 -18.39
CA SER A 5 24.05 9.78 -17.55
C SER A 5 22.78 9.58 -18.36
N ILE A 6 21.79 8.91 -17.77
CA ILE A 6 20.46 8.76 -18.38
C ILE A 6 19.81 10.14 -18.45
N GLN A 7 19.49 10.58 -19.65
CA GLN A 7 18.81 11.87 -19.89
C GLN A 7 17.34 11.72 -20.29
N ARG A 8 16.93 10.52 -20.68
CA ARG A 8 15.58 10.24 -21.14
C ARG A 8 15.08 8.90 -20.61
N VAL A 9 13.88 8.89 -20.08
CA VAL A 9 13.14 7.69 -19.65
C VAL A 9 11.84 7.62 -20.43
N VAL A 10 11.53 6.45 -20.98
CA VAL A 10 10.26 6.18 -21.65
C VAL A 10 9.51 5.13 -20.85
N ILE A 11 8.28 5.44 -20.49
CA ILE A 11 7.35 4.54 -19.78
C ILE A 11 6.29 4.13 -20.79
N VAL A 12 6.12 2.83 -20.99
CA VAL A 12 5.09 2.29 -21.88
C VAL A 12 3.98 1.68 -21.03
N GLY A 13 2.79 2.24 -21.12
CA GLY A 13 1.59 1.85 -20.39
C GLY A 13 1.01 3.00 -19.57
N GLY A 14 -0.23 3.37 -19.87
CA GLY A 14 -0.96 4.50 -19.25
C GLY A 14 -1.88 4.10 -18.09
N GLY A 15 -1.72 2.89 -17.53
CA GLY A 15 -2.44 2.51 -16.31
C GLY A 15 -1.89 3.19 -15.06
N THR A 16 -2.53 2.95 -13.92
CA THR A 16 -2.16 3.52 -12.60
C THR A 16 -0.66 3.41 -12.31
N ALA A 17 -0.07 2.24 -12.55
CA ALA A 17 1.36 2.01 -12.31
C ALA A 17 2.26 2.89 -13.19
N GLY A 18 1.91 3.06 -14.47
CA GLY A 18 2.68 3.90 -15.40
C GLY A 18 2.66 5.37 -15.01
N TRP A 19 1.49 5.91 -14.69
CA TRP A 19 1.34 7.30 -14.25
C TRP A 19 2.00 7.56 -12.90
N MET A 20 1.88 6.63 -11.93
CA MET A 20 2.58 6.74 -10.64
C MET A 20 4.10 6.72 -10.84
N ALA A 21 4.62 5.82 -11.68
CA ALA A 21 6.05 5.77 -11.99
C ALA A 21 6.53 7.07 -12.66
N ALA A 22 5.74 7.62 -13.60
CA ALA A 22 6.05 8.88 -14.25
C ALA A 22 6.14 10.04 -13.25
N ALA A 23 5.17 10.17 -12.37
CA ALA A 23 5.13 11.21 -11.34
C ALA A 23 6.31 11.09 -10.36
N LEU A 24 6.58 9.89 -9.85
CA LEU A 24 7.68 9.64 -8.93
C LEU A 24 9.05 9.93 -9.56
N LEU A 25 9.27 9.47 -10.79
CA LEU A 25 10.53 9.69 -11.50
C LEU A 25 10.71 11.17 -11.86
N ALA A 26 9.67 11.86 -12.30
CA ALA A 26 9.75 13.29 -12.59
C ALA A 26 10.10 14.09 -11.32
N ARG A 27 9.50 13.76 -10.19
CA ARG A 27 9.79 14.40 -8.91
C ARG A 27 11.20 14.08 -8.38
N ALA A 28 11.63 12.83 -8.53
CA ALA A 28 12.94 12.38 -8.02
C ALA A 28 14.13 12.85 -8.85
N LEU A 29 13.99 12.83 -10.19
CA LEU A 29 15.08 13.09 -11.11
C LEU A 29 15.18 14.57 -11.53
N GLY A 30 14.11 15.34 -11.32
CA GLY A 30 14.08 16.75 -11.66
C GLY A 30 14.12 17.03 -13.18
N PRO A 31 14.35 18.30 -13.58
CA PRO A 31 14.18 18.73 -14.97
C PRO A 31 15.30 18.27 -15.92
N GLN A 32 16.39 17.72 -15.41
CA GLN A 32 17.51 17.24 -16.24
C GLN A 32 17.22 15.89 -16.92
N VAL A 33 16.20 15.18 -16.50
CA VAL A 33 15.79 13.90 -17.10
C VAL A 33 14.40 14.06 -17.72
N GLN A 34 14.31 13.82 -19.00
CA GLN A 34 13.04 13.86 -19.73
C GLN A 34 12.26 12.56 -19.48
N ILE A 35 11.08 12.67 -18.86
CA ILE A 35 10.15 11.53 -18.70
C ILE A 35 9.10 11.60 -19.81
N ARG A 36 8.92 10.49 -20.54
CA ARG A 36 7.89 10.34 -21.57
C ARG A 36 7.06 9.10 -21.26
N LEU A 37 5.75 9.30 -21.12
CA LEU A 37 4.78 8.20 -21.02
C LEU A 37 4.11 8.01 -22.39
N VAL A 38 3.95 6.75 -22.79
CA VAL A 38 3.26 6.35 -24.02
C VAL A 38 2.13 5.41 -23.63
N GLU A 39 0.93 5.75 -24.00
CA GLU A 39 -0.29 4.96 -23.79
C GLU A 39 -1.08 4.81 -25.08
N SER A 40 -2.04 3.91 -25.11
CA SER A 40 -2.93 3.69 -26.24
C SER A 40 -4.35 4.11 -25.85
N ASP A 41 -4.98 4.92 -26.68
CA ASP A 41 -6.38 5.32 -26.52
C ASP A 41 -7.36 4.14 -26.71
N GLU A 42 -6.89 3.07 -27.38
CA GLU A 42 -7.69 1.87 -27.66
C GLU A 42 -7.67 0.88 -26.49
N ILE A 43 -6.61 0.90 -25.69
CA ILE A 43 -6.48 0.03 -24.51
C ILE A 43 -6.99 0.81 -23.31
N GLY A 44 -8.26 0.65 -23.00
CA GLY A 44 -8.87 1.27 -21.82
C GLY A 44 -8.28 0.73 -20.50
N VAL A 45 -8.64 1.38 -19.41
CA VAL A 45 -8.33 0.89 -18.05
C VAL A 45 -9.05 -0.44 -17.84
N VAL A 46 -8.30 -1.48 -17.49
CA VAL A 46 -8.90 -2.76 -17.11
C VAL A 46 -9.68 -2.55 -15.83
N GLY A 47 -11.01 -2.57 -15.92
CA GLY A 47 -11.91 -2.37 -14.78
C GLY A 47 -11.91 -3.55 -13.82
N VAL A 48 -10.91 -3.61 -12.97
CA VAL A 48 -10.85 -4.50 -11.80
C VAL A 48 -10.95 -3.64 -10.54
N GLY A 49 -11.36 -4.22 -9.42
CA GLY A 49 -11.33 -3.51 -8.14
C GLY A 49 -9.89 -3.16 -7.79
N GLU A 50 -9.50 -1.92 -7.99
CA GLU A 50 -8.17 -1.42 -7.62
C GLU A 50 -8.19 -0.87 -6.20
N ALA A 51 -7.18 -1.24 -5.43
CA ALA A 51 -6.99 -0.70 -4.09
C ALA A 51 -5.51 -0.51 -3.80
N THR A 52 -5.21 0.57 -3.13
CA THR A 52 -3.86 0.84 -2.62
C THR A 52 -3.65 0.19 -1.26
N ILE A 53 -2.40 0.08 -0.86
CA ILE A 53 -1.96 -0.34 0.47
C ILE A 53 -1.39 0.88 1.22
N PRO A 54 -1.16 0.81 2.55
CA PRO A 54 -0.73 1.97 3.35
C PRO A 54 0.49 2.73 2.84
N SER A 55 1.38 2.09 2.07
CA SER A 55 2.53 2.75 1.45
C SER A 55 2.18 3.87 0.47
N ILE A 56 0.93 3.94 -0.02
CA ILE A 56 0.47 5.06 -0.86
C ILE A 56 0.63 6.41 -0.16
N ARG A 57 0.53 6.45 1.18
CA ARG A 57 0.72 7.68 1.95
C ARG A 57 2.12 8.26 1.79
N LEU A 58 3.14 7.39 1.71
CA LEU A 58 4.52 7.83 1.45
C LEU A 58 4.67 8.41 0.04
N VAL A 59 3.99 7.82 -0.94
CA VAL A 59 3.96 8.32 -2.31
C VAL A 59 3.30 9.69 -2.37
N ASN A 60 2.13 9.85 -1.74
CA ASN A 60 1.42 11.12 -1.69
C ASN A 60 2.26 12.21 -1.03
N GLN A 61 2.87 11.90 0.11
CA GLN A 61 3.77 12.82 0.82
C GLN A 61 4.97 13.23 -0.04
N PHE A 62 5.62 12.27 -0.71
CA PHE A 62 6.76 12.53 -1.57
C PHE A 62 6.39 13.42 -2.77
N LEU A 63 5.23 13.21 -3.35
CA LEU A 63 4.69 14.01 -4.45
C LEU A 63 4.13 15.37 -4.00
N GLY A 64 3.89 15.55 -2.70
CA GLY A 64 3.27 16.76 -2.15
C GLY A 64 1.76 16.81 -2.44
N LEU A 65 1.12 15.65 -2.57
CA LEU A 65 -0.32 15.54 -2.80
C LEU A 65 -1.07 15.63 -1.48
N ASP A 66 -2.12 16.45 -1.46
CA ASP A 66 -3.10 16.47 -0.39
C ASP A 66 -4.03 15.26 -0.50
N GLU A 67 -4.27 14.55 0.60
CA GLU A 67 -5.06 13.32 0.60
C GLU A 67 -6.54 13.58 0.31
N ASP A 68 -7.07 14.69 0.82
CA ASP A 68 -8.46 15.09 0.56
C ASP A 68 -8.69 15.44 -0.92
N ASP A 69 -7.72 16.14 -1.53
CA ASP A 69 -7.78 16.48 -2.94
C ASP A 69 -7.65 15.23 -3.83
N LEU A 70 -6.79 14.31 -3.44
CA LEU A 70 -6.66 13.02 -4.12
C LEU A 70 -7.98 12.23 -4.07
N LEU A 71 -8.60 12.13 -2.89
CA LEU A 71 -9.88 11.43 -2.73
C LEU A 71 -11.00 12.07 -3.55
N ARG A 72 -11.06 13.42 -3.56
CA ARG A 72 -12.05 14.14 -4.38
C ARG A 72 -11.83 13.91 -5.87
N ALA A 73 -10.59 13.99 -6.34
CA ALA A 73 -10.26 13.84 -7.76
C ALA A 73 -10.48 12.41 -8.28
N THR A 74 -10.23 11.41 -7.45
CA THR A 74 -10.36 10.00 -7.80
C THR A 74 -11.70 9.40 -7.44
N GLN A 75 -12.55 10.11 -6.68
CA GLN A 75 -13.76 9.57 -6.06
C GLN A 75 -13.46 8.32 -5.20
N GLY A 76 -12.26 8.30 -4.61
CA GLY A 76 -11.76 7.20 -3.82
C GLY A 76 -12.43 7.07 -2.47
N THR A 77 -12.31 5.89 -1.87
CA THR A 77 -12.76 5.61 -0.50
C THR A 77 -11.63 4.97 0.29
N PHE A 78 -11.73 5.00 1.62
CA PHE A 78 -10.75 4.35 2.47
C PHE A 78 -10.92 2.83 2.47
N LYS A 79 -9.80 2.14 2.33
CA LYS A 79 -9.69 0.71 2.57
C LYS A 79 -9.09 0.49 3.95
N LEU A 80 -9.84 -0.13 4.85
CA LEU A 80 -9.43 -0.30 6.25
C LEU A 80 -8.73 -1.64 6.52
N GLY A 81 -8.83 -2.58 5.60
CA GLY A 81 -8.23 -3.90 5.75
C GLY A 81 -8.58 -4.83 4.60
N ILE A 82 -8.16 -6.07 4.74
CA ILE A 82 -8.44 -7.18 3.81
C ILE A 82 -8.95 -8.35 4.63
N GLU A 83 -10.12 -8.86 4.31
CA GLU A 83 -10.62 -10.11 4.85
C GLU A 83 -10.15 -11.27 3.96
N PHE A 84 -9.50 -12.25 4.57
CA PHE A 84 -9.06 -13.46 3.89
C PHE A 84 -9.97 -14.61 4.29
N ASN A 85 -10.64 -15.20 3.31
CA ASN A 85 -11.51 -16.35 3.48
C ASN A 85 -10.84 -17.58 2.84
N ASP A 86 -10.88 -18.71 3.51
CA ASP A 86 -10.38 -20.01 3.04
C ASP A 86 -8.87 -20.08 2.74
N TRP A 87 -8.09 -19.12 3.22
CA TRP A 87 -6.64 -19.08 2.92
C TRP A 87 -5.86 -20.20 3.60
N ARG A 88 -6.18 -20.47 4.84
CA ARG A 88 -5.49 -21.49 5.64
C ARG A 88 -6.18 -22.85 5.54
N ARG A 89 -7.51 -22.84 5.70
CA ARG A 89 -8.40 -24.01 5.60
C ARG A 89 -9.75 -23.52 5.10
N LEU A 90 -10.52 -24.41 4.45
CA LEU A 90 -11.91 -24.14 4.11
C LEU A 90 -12.71 -23.80 5.38
N GLY A 91 -13.42 -22.69 5.37
CA GLY A 91 -14.20 -22.16 6.47
C GLY A 91 -13.44 -21.22 7.42
N ASP A 92 -12.11 -21.07 7.30
CA ASP A 92 -11.36 -20.08 8.07
C ASP A 92 -11.54 -18.67 7.47
N SER A 93 -11.72 -17.69 8.35
CA SER A 93 -11.72 -16.28 7.96
C SER A 93 -10.89 -15.47 8.96
N TYR A 94 -10.14 -14.49 8.45
CA TYR A 94 -9.45 -13.52 9.28
C TYR A 94 -9.31 -12.17 8.60
N MET A 95 -9.29 -11.11 9.40
CA MET A 95 -9.10 -9.74 8.95
C MET A 95 -7.65 -9.31 9.12
N HIS A 96 -7.04 -8.85 8.03
CA HIS A 96 -5.80 -8.07 8.07
C HIS A 96 -6.16 -6.59 8.04
N ALA A 97 -6.31 -5.99 9.21
CA ALA A 97 -6.57 -4.56 9.33
C ALA A 97 -5.32 -3.75 8.93
N PHE A 98 -5.54 -2.59 8.31
CA PHE A 98 -4.48 -1.61 8.04
C PHE A 98 -4.37 -0.65 9.22
N GLY A 99 -3.15 -0.41 9.65
CA GLY A 99 -2.84 0.49 10.75
C GLY A 99 -2.13 -0.20 11.91
N ASP A 100 -1.71 0.62 12.85
CA ASP A 100 -1.06 0.14 14.07
C ASP A 100 -2.12 -0.32 15.07
N ILE A 101 -1.97 -1.55 15.56
CA ILE A 101 -2.85 -2.13 16.56
C ILE A 101 -2.13 -2.10 17.92
N GLY A 102 -2.64 -1.25 18.82
CA GLY A 102 -2.08 -1.04 20.15
C GLY A 102 -0.75 -0.28 20.17
N LEU A 103 -0.26 -0.01 21.35
CA LEU A 103 1.02 0.67 21.55
C LEU A 103 2.08 -0.33 22.05
N PRO A 104 3.32 -0.24 21.56
CA PRO A 104 4.41 -1.05 22.11
C PRO A 104 4.69 -0.62 23.54
N LEU A 105 5.02 -1.56 24.40
CA LEU A 105 5.46 -1.32 25.77
C LEU A 105 6.95 -1.68 25.88
N GLY A 106 7.80 -0.67 26.02
CA GLY A 106 9.25 -0.85 26.02
C GLY A 106 9.76 -1.37 24.68
N LEU A 107 10.54 -2.45 24.67
CA LEU A 107 11.14 -3.04 23.48
C LEU A 107 10.25 -4.06 22.77
N ALA A 108 9.13 -4.43 23.37
CA ALA A 108 8.23 -5.44 22.80
C ALA A 108 7.01 -4.79 22.12
N GLY A 109 6.68 -5.25 20.93
CA GLY A 109 5.46 -4.83 20.22
C GLY A 109 4.20 -5.31 20.94
N PHE A 110 3.09 -4.58 20.78
CA PHE A 110 1.80 -4.86 21.43
C PHE A 110 1.33 -6.31 21.25
N HIS A 111 1.55 -6.89 20.07
CA HIS A 111 1.12 -8.25 19.76
C HIS A 111 1.71 -9.33 20.70
N HIS A 112 2.89 -9.12 21.26
CA HIS A 112 3.47 -10.06 22.24
C HIS A 112 2.67 -10.08 23.54
N TYR A 113 2.18 -8.93 24.00
CA TYR A 113 1.35 -8.82 25.21
C TYR A 113 -0.04 -9.42 24.96
N TRP A 114 -0.62 -9.14 23.82
CA TRP A 114 -1.90 -9.70 23.41
C TRP A 114 -1.84 -11.23 23.31
N LEU A 115 -0.82 -11.79 22.66
CA LEU A 115 -0.64 -13.24 22.55
C LEU A 115 -0.51 -13.90 23.94
N ARG A 116 0.24 -13.29 24.85
CA ARG A 116 0.39 -13.80 26.20
C ARG A 116 -0.93 -13.78 26.97
N ASP A 117 -1.73 -12.73 26.83
CA ASP A 117 -3.05 -12.64 27.48
C ASP A 117 -4.01 -13.71 26.93
N VAL A 118 -4.07 -13.89 25.62
CA VAL A 118 -4.91 -14.92 24.99
C VAL A 118 -4.50 -16.33 25.43
N GLN A 119 -3.21 -16.63 25.47
CA GLN A 119 -2.69 -17.91 25.92
C GLN A 119 -2.96 -18.15 27.42
N GLY A 120 -2.85 -17.11 28.25
CA GLY A 120 -3.18 -17.17 29.67
C GLY A 120 -4.67 -17.47 29.92
N ARG A 121 -5.56 -16.89 29.14
CA ARG A 121 -7.02 -17.15 29.25
C ARG A 121 -7.39 -18.56 28.80
N THR A 122 -6.77 -19.08 27.73
CA THR A 122 -7.01 -20.45 27.27
C THR A 122 -6.44 -21.50 28.23
N GLY A 123 -5.30 -21.21 28.87
CA GLY A 123 -4.72 -22.06 29.93
C GLY A 123 -5.57 -22.13 31.21
N ALA A 124 -6.15 -21.01 31.62
CA ALA A 124 -7.01 -20.93 32.79
C ALA A 124 -8.37 -21.66 32.61
N ALA A 125 -8.91 -21.63 31.38
CA ALA A 125 -10.15 -22.34 31.04
C ALA A 125 -9.99 -23.88 31.02
N GLY A 126 -8.77 -24.39 30.85
CA GLY A 126 -8.45 -25.83 30.85
C GLY A 126 -8.14 -26.40 32.24
N ALA A 127 -7.86 -25.57 33.23
CA ALA A 127 -7.49 -26.00 34.58
C ALA A 127 -8.68 -26.19 35.56
N GLY A 128 -9.90 -26.00 35.06
CA GLY A 128 -11.16 -26.07 35.83
C GLY A 128 -12.08 -27.24 35.47
N ARG A 129 -11.54 -28.39 34.99
CA ARG A 129 -12.32 -29.61 34.82
C ARG A 129 -11.69 -30.78 35.56
#